data_f7e5ca7379144cf7a2aa04bbd144ca3d
#
_entry.id   f7e5ca7379144cf7a2aa04bbd144ca3d
#
_cell.length_a   1.000
_cell.length_b   1.000
_cell.length_c   1.000
_cell.angle_alpha   90.00
_cell.angle_beta   90.00
_cell.angle_gamma   90.00
#
_symmetry.space_group_name_H-M   'P 1'
#
loop_
_entity.id
_entity.type
_entity.pdbx_description
1 polymer ?
#
loop_
_entity_poly.entity_id
_entity_poly.type
_entity_poly.pdbx_seq_one_letter_code
_entity_poly.pdbx_strand_id
1 'polypeptide(L)'
;RVDHSFLHHNQRQGLGYGVCLDIAEAVIERNLFDWNRHSIAATGRPGSGYEARHNVERGESLSHLFDMHGGRDRKDVTNIAGTWMKVTHNAFFCTKTAVKVRGEPEERVWVDGNWFVHESPGQAVRGESRTHLGTNAYGLKSPRVIEGR
;
A
#
# COMPACT_ATOMS: atom_id res chain seq x y z
N ARG A 1 -3.65 6.72 14.41
CA ARG A 1 -4.52 6.93 13.24
C ARG A 1 -4.03 8.14 12.45
N VAL A 2 -4.05 8.05 11.12
CA VAL A 2 -3.76 9.14 10.18
C VAL A 2 -4.97 9.25 9.26
N ASP A 3 -5.64 10.39 9.27
CA ASP A 3 -6.85 10.57 8.49
C ASP A 3 -7.06 12.00 7.98
N HIS A 4 -7.90 12.12 6.93
CA HIS A 4 -8.33 13.39 6.32
C HIS A 4 -7.19 14.36 6.02
N SER A 5 -6.05 13.84 5.55
CA SER A 5 -4.82 14.60 5.32
C SER A 5 -4.39 14.53 3.87
N PHE A 6 -3.67 15.56 3.40
CA PHE A 6 -2.93 15.52 2.16
C PHE A 6 -1.43 15.37 2.45
N LEU A 7 -0.89 14.19 2.20
CA LEU A 7 0.53 13.87 2.42
C LEU A 7 1.25 13.84 1.08
N HIS A 8 2.14 14.80 0.87
CA HIS A 8 2.73 14.97 -0.45
C HIS A 8 4.15 15.55 -0.42
N HIS A 9 4.85 15.42 -1.56
CA HIS A 9 6.19 15.97 -1.80
C HIS A 9 7.27 15.44 -0.83
N ASN A 10 7.10 14.20 -0.36
CA ASN A 10 8.10 13.49 0.43
C ASN A 10 8.96 12.63 -0.51
N GLN A 11 9.61 13.27 -1.47
CA GLN A 11 10.44 12.59 -2.46
C GLN A 11 11.92 12.82 -2.16
N ARG A 12 12.58 11.79 -1.68
CA ARG A 12 14.02 11.74 -1.54
C ARG A 12 14.51 10.36 -1.95
N GLN A 13 15.59 10.29 -2.71
CA GLN A 13 16.18 9.01 -3.09
C GLN A 13 16.57 8.20 -1.84
N GLY A 14 16.09 6.96 -1.77
CA GLY A 14 16.29 6.07 -0.63
C GLY A 14 15.42 6.36 0.61
N LEU A 15 14.84 7.54 0.71
CA LEU A 15 13.97 8.00 1.80
C LEU A 15 12.73 8.70 1.21
N GLY A 16 11.88 9.25 2.06
CA GLY A 16 10.73 10.03 1.60
C GLY A 16 9.43 9.24 1.64
N TYR A 17 8.87 9.16 2.83
CA TYR A 17 7.65 8.44 3.13
C TYR A 17 6.55 9.42 3.54
N GLY A 18 5.31 9.19 3.10
CA GLY A 18 4.15 9.92 3.61
C GLY A 18 3.84 9.50 5.05
N VAL A 19 3.76 8.20 5.27
CA VAL A 19 3.63 7.58 6.61
C VAL A 19 4.69 6.51 6.75
N CYS A 20 5.40 6.48 7.87
CA CYS A 20 6.40 5.46 8.18
C CYS A 20 6.08 4.78 9.52
N LEU A 21 6.10 3.45 9.55
CA LEU A 21 5.81 2.65 10.73
C LEU A 21 6.99 1.74 11.07
N ASP A 22 7.34 1.68 12.35
CA ASP A 22 8.32 0.73 12.88
C ASP A 22 7.80 0.11 14.18
N ILE A 23 7.57 -1.19 14.18
CA ILE A 23 7.00 -1.96 15.31
C ILE A 23 5.75 -1.23 15.86
N ALA A 24 4.85 -0.88 14.96
CA ALA A 24 3.67 -0.09 15.28
C ALA A 24 2.50 -0.49 14.38
N GLU A 25 1.31 -0.28 14.88
CA GLU A 25 0.06 -0.47 14.13
C GLU A 25 -0.63 0.85 13.85
N ALA A 26 -1.24 0.99 12.68
CA ALA A 26 -1.97 2.19 12.33
C ALA A 26 -3.22 1.91 11.49
N VAL A 27 -4.21 2.77 11.64
CA VAL A 27 -5.29 2.96 10.67
C VAL A 27 -4.99 4.23 9.88
N ILE A 28 -4.90 4.10 8.57
CA ILE A 28 -4.56 5.17 7.63
C ILE A 28 -5.72 5.27 6.65
N GLU A 29 -6.57 6.28 6.82
CA GLU A 29 -7.82 6.33 6.07
C GLU A 29 -8.18 7.72 5.59
N ARG A 30 -8.92 7.79 4.46
CA ARG A 30 -9.45 9.04 3.89
C ARG A 30 -8.38 10.11 3.65
N ASN A 31 -7.16 9.67 3.29
CA ASN A 31 -6.08 10.57 2.93
C ASN A 31 -5.93 10.67 1.42
N LEU A 32 -5.35 11.77 0.99
CA LEU A 32 -4.85 11.98 -0.34
C LEU A 32 -3.33 11.90 -0.31
N PHE A 33 -2.74 11.07 -1.18
CA PHE A 33 -1.29 10.94 -1.34
C PHE A 33 -0.88 11.36 -2.75
N ASP A 34 0.24 12.05 -2.86
CA ASP A 34 0.85 12.42 -4.14
C ASP A 34 2.32 12.78 -3.95
N TRP A 35 3.14 12.56 -4.96
CA TRP A 35 4.54 12.98 -4.94
C TRP A 35 5.32 12.49 -3.71
N ASN A 36 5.11 11.26 -3.28
CA ASN A 36 5.93 10.59 -2.27
C ASN A 36 6.87 9.59 -2.94
N ARG A 37 7.92 9.16 -2.25
CA ARG A 37 8.66 7.98 -2.70
C ARG A 37 7.87 6.71 -2.40
N HIS A 38 7.41 6.54 -1.17
CA HIS A 38 6.35 5.63 -0.78
C HIS A 38 5.30 6.42 0.00
N SER A 39 4.05 6.20 -0.26
CA SER A 39 2.98 6.89 0.48
C SER A 39 2.81 6.30 1.87
N ILE A 40 2.92 4.98 1.99
CA ILE A 40 2.97 4.27 3.27
C ILE A 40 4.13 3.29 3.23
N ALA A 41 4.95 3.27 4.26
CA ALA A 41 6.01 2.29 4.43
C ALA A 41 6.06 1.77 5.87
N ALA A 42 6.17 0.46 6.04
CA ALA A 42 6.44 -0.16 7.32
C ALA A 42 7.75 -0.93 7.28
N THR A 43 8.51 -0.92 8.37
CA THR A 43 9.79 -1.62 8.45
C THR A 43 9.64 -3.14 8.33
N GLY A 44 8.44 -3.64 8.57
CA GLY A 44 8.11 -5.05 8.44
C GLY A 44 8.71 -5.93 9.52
N ARG A 45 9.16 -5.37 10.62
CA ARG A 45 9.49 -6.14 11.83
C ARG A 45 8.21 -6.75 12.42
N PRO A 46 8.30 -7.88 13.14
CA PRO A 46 7.19 -8.36 13.95
C PRO A 46 6.56 -7.25 14.79
N GLY A 47 5.23 -7.19 14.85
CA GLY A 47 4.49 -6.08 15.48
C GLY A 47 4.25 -4.87 14.56
N SER A 48 4.77 -4.88 13.32
CA SER A 48 4.40 -3.86 12.32
C SER A 48 3.15 -4.30 11.57
N GLY A 49 2.12 -3.44 11.54
CA GLY A 49 0.90 -3.69 10.78
C GLY A 49 0.15 -2.40 10.44
N TYR A 50 -0.69 -2.43 9.42
CA TYR A 50 -1.57 -1.31 9.15
C TYR A 50 -2.82 -1.69 8.34
N GLU A 51 -3.89 -0.95 8.59
CA GLU A 51 -5.05 -0.89 7.72
C GLU A 51 -5.03 0.42 6.93
N ALA A 52 -4.93 0.33 5.61
CA ALA A 52 -5.07 1.47 4.70
C ALA A 52 -6.40 1.36 3.95
N ARG A 53 -7.31 2.32 4.17
CA ARG A 53 -8.64 2.28 3.57
C ARG A 53 -9.16 3.65 3.15
N HIS A 54 -9.96 3.67 2.09
CA HIS A 54 -10.60 4.88 1.56
C HIS A 54 -9.60 5.99 1.24
N ASN A 55 -8.35 5.65 0.92
CA ASN A 55 -7.36 6.63 0.50
C ASN A 55 -7.36 6.78 -1.03
N VAL A 56 -6.89 7.91 -1.48
CA VAL A 56 -6.62 8.17 -2.90
C VAL A 56 -5.13 8.36 -3.08
N GLU A 57 -4.52 7.54 -3.91
CA GLU A 57 -3.14 7.70 -4.38
C GLU A 57 -3.17 8.31 -5.77
N ARG A 58 -2.68 9.54 -5.92
CA ARG A 58 -2.64 10.26 -7.19
C ARG A 58 -1.54 9.73 -8.11
N GLY A 59 -1.31 10.44 -9.23
CA GLY A 59 -0.54 9.92 -10.34
C GLY A 59 0.98 9.82 -10.14
N GLU A 60 1.56 10.47 -9.16
CA GLU A 60 3.00 10.65 -9.08
C GLU A 60 3.65 9.99 -7.85
N SER A 61 4.64 9.15 -8.10
CA SER A 61 5.50 8.55 -7.08
C SER A 61 6.85 8.15 -7.66
N LEU A 62 7.90 8.15 -6.85
CA LEU A 62 9.23 7.70 -7.29
C LEU A 62 9.34 6.16 -7.27
N SER A 63 8.54 5.47 -6.47
CA SER A 63 8.64 4.03 -6.30
C SER A 63 7.25 3.40 -6.05
N HIS A 64 7.18 2.17 -5.54
CA HIS A 64 5.93 1.56 -5.15
C HIS A 64 5.27 2.33 -3.98
N LEU A 65 3.96 2.19 -3.83
CA LEU A 65 3.15 3.13 -3.05
C LEU A 65 2.96 2.68 -1.60
N PHE A 66 2.25 1.59 -1.36
CA PHE A 66 2.02 1.02 -0.02
C PHE A 66 2.94 -0.17 0.17
N ASP A 67 3.84 -0.07 1.14
CA ASP A 67 4.99 -0.95 1.29
C ASP A 67 5.05 -1.61 2.67
N MET A 68 5.40 -2.88 2.67
CA MET A 68 5.82 -3.62 3.85
C MET A 68 7.19 -4.24 3.57
N HIS A 69 8.21 -3.74 4.24
CA HIS A 69 9.57 -4.26 4.12
C HIS A 69 9.67 -5.70 4.63
N GLY A 70 10.62 -6.45 4.09
CA GLY A 70 10.93 -7.81 4.53
C GLY A 70 12.26 -7.92 5.25
N GLY A 71 12.51 -9.06 5.85
CA GLY A 71 13.75 -9.35 6.55
C GLY A 71 14.99 -9.21 5.67
N ARG A 72 14.88 -9.50 4.38
CA ARG A 72 15.96 -9.29 3.40
C ARG A 72 16.38 -7.84 3.28
N ASP A 73 15.42 -6.90 3.34
CA ASP A 73 15.72 -5.47 3.31
C ASP A 73 16.43 -5.01 4.59
N ARG A 74 16.03 -5.59 5.71
CA ARG A 74 16.61 -5.32 7.02
C ARG A 74 17.92 -6.06 7.29
N LYS A 75 18.23 -7.09 6.47
CA LYS A 75 19.40 -7.98 6.64
C LYS A 75 19.38 -8.72 7.99
N ASP A 76 18.20 -9.12 8.46
CA ASP A 76 18.01 -9.78 9.74
C ASP A 76 17.89 -11.31 9.63
N VAL A 77 18.31 -11.88 8.51
CA VAL A 77 18.30 -13.31 8.16
C VAL A 77 16.92 -13.96 8.11
N THR A 78 15.86 -13.19 8.30
CA THR A 78 14.47 -13.67 8.18
C THR A 78 13.87 -13.32 6.82
N ASN A 79 12.66 -13.85 6.56
CA ASN A 79 11.83 -13.42 5.44
C ASN A 79 10.53 -12.74 5.93
N ILE A 80 10.47 -12.36 7.22
CA ILE A 80 9.26 -11.77 7.81
C ILE A 80 9.01 -10.38 7.24
N ALA A 81 7.78 -10.12 6.82
CA ALA A 81 7.31 -8.84 6.32
C ALA A 81 6.11 -8.33 7.14
N GLY A 82 6.42 -7.95 8.39
CA GLY A 82 5.44 -7.48 9.36
C GLY A 82 4.50 -8.56 9.85
N THR A 83 3.57 -8.18 10.71
CA THR A 83 2.57 -9.10 11.26
C THR A 83 1.37 -9.19 10.33
N TRP A 84 0.78 -8.06 9.95
CA TRP A 84 -0.39 -8.01 9.07
C TRP A 84 -0.47 -6.73 8.25
N MET A 85 -1.26 -6.77 7.18
CA MET A 85 -1.57 -5.59 6.36
C MET A 85 -2.96 -5.75 5.76
N LYS A 86 -3.75 -4.69 5.76
CA LYS A 86 -5.06 -4.66 5.14
C LYS A 86 -5.21 -3.41 4.28
N VAL A 87 -5.44 -3.60 2.99
CA VAL A 87 -5.57 -2.53 2.01
C VAL A 87 -6.93 -2.65 1.34
N THR A 88 -7.85 -1.76 1.70
CA THR A 88 -9.23 -1.88 1.24
C THR A 88 -9.85 -0.56 0.80
N HIS A 89 -10.66 -0.61 -0.27
CA HIS A 89 -11.45 0.54 -0.74
C HIS A 89 -10.61 1.79 -1.04
N ASN A 90 -9.39 1.60 -1.57
CA ASN A 90 -8.55 2.70 -2.02
C ASN A 90 -8.63 2.86 -3.54
N ALA A 91 -8.29 4.05 -4.04
CA ALA A 91 -8.14 4.33 -5.45
C ALA A 91 -6.68 4.67 -5.78
N PHE A 92 -6.07 3.91 -6.70
CA PHE A 92 -4.68 4.06 -7.11
C PHE A 92 -4.58 4.53 -8.57
N PHE A 93 -4.27 5.80 -8.77
CA PHE A 93 -4.08 6.40 -10.08
C PHE A 93 -2.63 6.33 -10.58
N CYS A 94 -1.66 6.10 -9.70
CA CYS A 94 -0.26 5.97 -10.06
C CYS A 94 0.03 4.60 -10.68
N THR A 95 0.82 4.58 -11.75
CA THR A 95 1.19 3.34 -12.47
C THR A 95 2.34 2.56 -11.81
N LYS A 96 2.93 3.07 -10.73
CA LYS A 96 3.89 2.30 -9.92
C LYS A 96 3.17 1.19 -9.17
N THR A 97 3.85 0.10 -8.85
CA THR A 97 3.27 -0.98 -8.04
C THR A 97 2.54 -0.41 -6.83
N ALA A 98 1.24 -0.65 -6.73
CA ALA A 98 0.40 -0.03 -5.71
C ALA A 98 0.64 -0.62 -4.31
N VAL A 99 0.72 -1.94 -4.22
CA VAL A 99 0.98 -2.64 -2.95
C VAL A 99 2.17 -3.56 -3.13
N LYS A 100 3.16 -3.44 -2.25
CA LYS A 100 4.34 -4.30 -2.26
C LYS A 100 4.65 -4.85 -0.88
N VAL A 101 4.64 -6.17 -0.77
CA VAL A 101 5.04 -6.91 0.42
C VAL A 101 6.33 -7.65 0.11
N ARG A 102 7.40 -7.36 0.84
CA ARG A 102 8.75 -7.81 0.49
C ARG A 102 9.23 -8.97 1.35
N GLY A 103 8.36 -9.92 1.59
CA GLY A 103 8.57 -11.13 2.36
C GLY A 103 7.24 -11.75 2.76
N GLU A 104 7.25 -12.59 3.77
CA GLU A 104 6.09 -13.30 4.26
C GLU A 104 5.56 -12.64 5.54
N PRO A 105 4.30 -12.18 5.60
CA PRO A 105 3.71 -11.66 6.83
C PRO A 105 3.52 -12.79 7.85
N GLU A 106 3.60 -12.46 9.14
CA GLU A 106 3.35 -13.48 10.20
C GLU A 106 1.91 -14.00 10.14
N GLU A 107 0.94 -13.13 9.91
CA GLU A 107 -0.47 -13.49 9.76
C GLU A 107 -0.87 -13.48 8.28
N ARG A 108 -1.27 -12.33 7.77
CA ARG A 108 -1.70 -12.18 6.37
C ARG A 108 -1.64 -10.74 5.87
N VAL A 109 -1.59 -10.61 4.55
CA VAL A 109 -1.95 -9.38 3.84
C VAL A 109 -3.26 -9.61 3.12
N TRP A 110 -4.18 -8.65 3.22
CA TRP A 110 -5.48 -8.66 2.55
C TRP A 110 -5.65 -7.42 1.69
N VAL A 111 -5.90 -7.60 0.39
CA VAL A 111 -6.08 -6.51 -0.58
C VAL A 111 -7.43 -6.71 -1.27
N ASP A 112 -8.43 -5.88 -0.94
CA ASP A 112 -9.79 -6.08 -1.39
C ASP A 112 -10.55 -4.75 -1.61
N GLY A 113 -11.49 -4.75 -2.55
CA GLY A 113 -12.35 -3.59 -2.81
C GLY A 113 -11.64 -2.36 -3.38
N ASN A 114 -10.38 -2.47 -3.84
CA ASN A 114 -9.64 -1.35 -4.38
C ASN A 114 -9.88 -1.19 -5.88
N TRP A 115 -9.67 0.03 -6.36
CA TRP A 115 -9.51 0.30 -7.77
C TRP A 115 -8.05 0.63 -8.09
N PHE A 116 -7.52 -0.01 -9.12
CA PHE A 116 -6.16 0.20 -9.63
C PHE A 116 -6.19 0.64 -11.09
N VAL A 117 -5.42 1.66 -11.44
CA VAL A 117 -5.21 2.07 -12.85
C VAL A 117 -4.53 0.97 -13.66
N HIS A 118 -3.85 0.05 -13.01
CA HIS A 118 -3.19 -1.11 -13.61
C HIS A 118 -4.20 -2.04 -14.31
N GLU A 119 -3.76 -2.71 -15.36
CA GLU A 119 -4.63 -3.61 -16.13
C GLU A 119 -4.73 -5.02 -15.56
N SER A 120 -3.85 -5.38 -14.61
CA SER A 120 -3.85 -6.72 -14.03
C SER A 120 -3.40 -6.73 -12.56
N PRO A 121 -3.82 -7.75 -11.80
CA PRO A 121 -3.40 -7.91 -10.40
C PRO A 121 -1.88 -7.90 -10.21
N GLY A 122 -1.13 -8.60 -11.05
CA GLY A 122 0.32 -8.73 -10.92
C GLY A 122 1.11 -7.45 -11.22
N GLN A 123 0.49 -6.47 -11.90
CA GLN A 123 1.08 -5.14 -12.05
C GLN A 123 0.83 -4.29 -10.80
N ALA A 124 -0.35 -4.40 -10.23
CA ALA A 124 -0.79 -3.59 -9.09
C ALA A 124 -0.22 -4.06 -7.76
N VAL A 125 -0.21 -5.38 -7.52
CA VAL A 125 0.14 -5.98 -6.23
C VAL A 125 1.27 -6.99 -6.40
N ARG A 126 2.28 -6.88 -5.56
CA ARG A 126 3.38 -7.83 -5.45
C ARG A 126 3.56 -8.27 -4.01
N GLY A 127 3.43 -9.54 -3.76
CA GLY A 127 3.62 -10.16 -2.46
C GLY A 127 4.02 -11.62 -2.59
N GLU A 128 4.42 -12.21 -1.49
CA GLU A 128 4.74 -13.64 -1.36
C GLU A 128 3.53 -14.39 -0.78
N SER A 129 3.75 -15.57 -0.22
CA SER A 129 2.73 -16.34 0.48
C SER A 129 1.98 -15.51 1.53
N ARG A 130 0.76 -15.89 1.87
CA ARG A 130 -0.14 -15.14 2.77
C ARG A 130 -0.55 -13.74 2.30
N THR A 131 -0.27 -13.39 1.02
CA THR A 131 -0.85 -12.20 0.38
C THR A 131 -2.08 -12.61 -0.41
N HIS A 132 -3.24 -12.19 0.06
CA HIS A 132 -4.54 -12.57 -0.50
C HIS A 132 -5.17 -11.39 -1.24
N LEU A 133 -5.61 -11.67 -2.47
CA LEU A 133 -6.35 -10.72 -3.28
C LEU A 133 -7.84 -11.09 -3.26
N GLY A 134 -8.67 -10.19 -2.77
CA GLY A 134 -10.12 -10.28 -2.89
C GLY A 134 -10.63 -9.71 -4.20
N THR A 135 -11.80 -9.11 -4.17
CA THR A 135 -12.42 -8.48 -5.35
C THR A 135 -11.90 -7.07 -5.53
N ASN A 136 -11.08 -6.84 -6.56
CA ASN A 136 -10.56 -5.53 -6.91
C ASN A 136 -10.91 -5.20 -8.36
N ALA A 137 -11.00 -3.90 -8.69
CA ALA A 137 -11.20 -3.40 -10.05
C ALA A 137 -9.87 -2.93 -10.66
N TYR A 138 -9.68 -3.18 -11.95
CA TYR A 138 -8.46 -2.87 -12.69
C TYR A 138 -8.77 -2.14 -14.01
N GLY A 139 -7.86 -1.29 -14.44
CA GLY A 139 -7.89 -0.60 -15.72
C GLY A 139 -8.34 0.85 -15.65
N LEU A 140 -8.11 1.57 -16.75
CA LEU A 140 -8.38 3.00 -16.90
C LEU A 140 -9.87 3.38 -16.79
N LYS A 141 -10.78 2.43 -16.97
CA LYS A 141 -12.20 2.69 -16.74
C LYS A 141 -12.45 2.60 -15.23
N SER A 142 -12.60 3.75 -14.61
CA SER A 142 -13.17 3.83 -13.26
C SER A 142 -14.38 2.90 -13.15
N PRO A 143 -14.55 2.19 -12.02
CA PRO A 143 -15.82 1.49 -11.77
C PRO A 143 -16.94 2.46 -12.06
N ARG A 144 -17.93 2.04 -12.85
CA ARG A 144 -19.03 2.91 -13.28
C ARG A 144 -19.56 3.65 -12.07
N VAL A 145 -19.50 4.98 -12.11
CA VAL A 145 -20.38 5.78 -11.28
C VAL A 145 -21.78 5.30 -11.63
N ILE A 146 -22.43 4.66 -10.69
CA ILE A 146 -23.87 4.36 -10.84
C ILE A 146 -24.50 5.73 -10.83
N GLU A 147 -24.83 6.25 -12.00
CA GLU A 147 -25.63 7.46 -12.09
C GLU A 147 -26.91 7.14 -11.31
N GLY A 148 -27.04 7.82 -10.18
CA GLY A 148 -28.21 7.71 -9.34
C GLY A 148 -29.43 8.08 -10.18
N ARG A 149 -30.42 7.22 -10.17
CA ARG A 149 -31.74 7.51 -10.70
C ARG A 149 -32.43 8.55 -9.83
#